data_0e0554d7bf7ac6ef96c18c415bbb4f58
#
_entry.id   0e0554d7bf7ac6ef96c18c415bbb4f58
#
_cell.length_a   1.000
_cell.length_b   1.000
_cell.length_c   1.000
_cell.angle_alpha   90.00
_cell.angle_beta   90.00
_cell.angle_gamma   90.00
#
_symmetry.space_group_name_H-M   'P 1'
#
loop_
_entity.id
_entity.type
_entity.pdbx_description
1 polymer ?
#
loop_
_entity_poly.entity_id
_entity_poly.type
_entity_poly.pdbx_seq_one_letter_code
_entity_poly.pdbx_strand_id
1 'polypeptide(L)'
;RNEVDDYVGINAVEQFIGDKAFKENYKFESAPKLLKERVAIIGGGPAGLSAAFQLRKMGYASTIFEEREDLGGMMRYGIPNYRTPRDILDAEIKRILDLGDIEVILNKRVGKDIPMEEVEDAYDAVLWTIGCWNGKALPIEGSDAENCLSGVAFLEAFCQGRLKVGSKKV
;
A
#
# COMPACT_ATOMS: atom_id res chain seq x y z
N ARG A 1 -23.94 21.77 -6.67
CA ARG A 1 -24.21 22.73 -5.59
C ARG A 1 -23.23 23.89 -5.57
N ASN A 2 -21.99 23.67 -6.04
CA ASN A 2 -20.94 24.72 -6.12
C ASN A 2 -21.30 25.96 -7.00
N GLU A 3 -22.36 25.88 -7.79
CA GLU A 3 -22.90 27.01 -8.58
C GLU A 3 -23.89 27.86 -7.77
N VAL A 4 -24.29 27.39 -6.59
CA VAL A 4 -25.34 28.05 -5.77
C VAL A 4 -24.79 28.46 -4.40
N ASP A 5 -23.88 27.64 -3.82
CA ASP A 5 -23.27 27.85 -2.52
C ASP A 5 -21.75 27.63 -2.60
N ASP A 6 -21.01 28.00 -1.56
CA ASP A 6 -19.60 27.64 -1.40
C ASP A 6 -19.41 26.12 -1.46
N TYR A 7 -18.26 25.68 -2.00
CA TYR A 7 -17.95 24.27 -2.10
C TYR A 7 -17.81 23.62 -0.71
N VAL A 8 -18.22 22.38 -0.61
CA VAL A 8 -18.02 21.58 0.60
C VAL A 8 -16.63 20.94 0.55
N GLY A 9 -15.76 21.28 1.50
CA GLY A 9 -14.39 20.75 1.60
C GLY A 9 -14.36 19.33 2.14
N ILE A 10 -14.92 18.36 1.41
CA ILE A 10 -15.04 16.96 1.85
C ILE A 10 -13.69 16.38 2.25
N ASN A 11 -12.66 16.59 1.43
CA ASN A 11 -11.29 16.09 1.72
C ASN A 11 -10.71 16.68 3.02
N ALA A 12 -10.99 17.95 3.31
CA ALA A 12 -10.53 18.58 4.56
C ALA A 12 -11.26 18.00 5.79
N VAL A 13 -12.55 17.67 5.63
CA VAL A 13 -13.33 17.01 6.70
C VAL A 13 -12.83 15.59 6.93
N GLU A 14 -12.58 14.83 5.88
CA GLU A 14 -12.03 13.47 5.96
C GLU A 14 -10.65 13.47 6.63
N GLN A 15 -9.77 14.41 6.24
CA GLN A 15 -8.46 14.56 6.88
C GLN A 15 -8.60 14.89 8.37
N PHE A 16 -9.47 15.84 8.73
CA PHE A 16 -9.71 16.21 10.13
C PHE A 16 -10.19 15.02 10.97
N ILE A 17 -11.12 14.21 10.42
CA ILE A 17 -11.64 13.01 11.11
C ILE A 17 -10.52 11.98 11.28
N GLY A 18 -9.71 11.76 10.26
CA GLY A 18 -8.56 10.86 10.32
C GLY A 18 -7.52 11.29 11.36
N ASP A 19 -7.13 12.57 11.35
CA ASP A 19 -6.19 13.14 12.30
C ASP A 19 -6.71 13.05 13.75
N LYS A 20 -8.02 13.28 13.94
CA LYS A 20 -8.67 13.15 15.23
C LYS A 20 -8.67 11.71 15.71
N ALA A 21 -9.05 10.77 14.86
CA ALA A 21 -9.06 9.35 15.18
C ALA A 21 -7.66 8.84 15.56
N PHE A 22 -6.62 9.37 14.90
CA PHE A 22 -5.23 9.08 15.23
C PHE A 22 -4.85 9.64 16.61
N LYS A 23 -5.14 10.92 16.89
CA LYS A 23 -4.83 11.58 18.17
C LYS A 23 -5.54 10.93 19.36
N GLU A 24 -6.76 10.46 19.15
CA GLU A 24 -7.58 9.78 20.16
C GLU A 24 -7.28 8.28 20.27
N ASN A 25 -6.30 7.76 19.50
CA ASN A 25 -5.94 6.35 19.44
C ASN A 25 -7.15 5.44 19.20
N TYR A 26 -8.01 5.85 18.27
CA TYR A 26 -9.21 5.09 17.90
C TYR A 26 -8.80 3.73 17.32
N LYS A 27 -9.37 2.65 17.89
CA LYS A 27 -9.10 1.28 17.45
C LYS A 27 -10.24 0.74 16.62
N PHE A 28 -9.91 -0.05 15.63
CA PHE A 28 -10.90 -0.84 14.90
C PHE A 28 -11.34 -2.05 15.71
N GLU A 29 -12.57 -2.47 15.50
CA GLU A 29 -13.09 -3.70 16.09
C GLU A 29 -12.95 -4.85 15.08
N SER A 30 -12.42 -5.97 15.53
CA SER A 30 -12.36 -7.20 14.75
C SER A 30 -13.58 -8.09 15.03
N ALA A 31 -13.85 -9.06 14.16
CA ALA A 31 -14.85 -10.07 14.44
C ALA A 31 -14.46 -10.85 15.71
N PRO A 32 -15.44 -11.16 16.60
CA PRO A 32 -15.15 -11.82 17.88
C PRO A 32 -14.73 -13.29 17.72
N LYS A 33 -15.00 -13.89 16.57
CA LYS A 33 -14.68 -15.29 16.28
C LYS A 33 -13.90 -15.38 14.97
N LEU A 34 -12.82 -16.16 15.01
CA LEU A 34 -12.10 -16.56 13.81
C LEU A 34 -12.80 -17.73 13.11
N LEU A 35 -12.86 -17.64 11.81
CA LEU A 35 -13.17 -18.74 10.91
C LEU A 35 -11.90 -19.59 10.69
N LYS A 36 -12.07 -20.79 10.20
CA LYS A 36 -10.93 -21.71 9.98
C LYS A 36 -10.14 -21.42 8.71
N GLU A 37 -10.81 -20.81 7.74
CA GLU A 37 -10.24 -20.51 6.43
C GLU A 37 -9.23 -19.36 6.53
N ARG A 38 -8.10 -19.51 5.84
CA ARG A 38 -7.00 -18.54 5.80
C ARG A 38 -6.80 -18.02 4.38
N VAL A 39 -6.53 -16.73 4.25
CA VAL A 39 -6.34 -16.08 2.96
C VAL A 39 -4.91 -15.56 2.81
N ALA A 40 -4.24 -15.94 1.71
CA ALA A 40 -2.99 -15.30 1.30
C ALA A 40 -3.29 -14.04 0.50
N ILE A 41 -2.59 -12.95 0.82
CA ILE A 41 -2.68 -11.66 0.12
C ILE A 41 -1.31 -11.35 -0.46
N ILE A 42 -1.21 -11.31 -1.79
CA ILE A 42 0.05 -11.08 -2.49
C ILE A 42 0.18 -9.60 -2.83
N GLY A 43 0.98 -8.88 -2.03
CA GLY A 43 1.21 -7.44 -2.12
C GLY A 43 0.59 -6.67 -0.95
N GLY A 44 1.44 -5.96 -0.20
CA GLY A 44 1.10 -5.16 0.98
C GLY A 44 0.82 -3.69 0.69
N GLY A 45 0.34 -3.37 -0.52
CA GLY A 45 -0.12 -2.03 -0.88
C GLY A 45 -1.53 -1.71 -0.35
N PRO A 46 -2.12 -0.57 -0.75
CA PRO A 46 -3.45 -0.14 -0.27
C PRO A 46 -4.54 -1.19 -0.46
N ALA A 47 -4.52 -1.89 -1.59
CA ALA A 47 -5.50 -2.95 -1.89
C ALA A 47 -5.35 -4.14 -0.93
N GLY A 48 -4.11 -4.60 -0.70
CA GLY A 48 -3.83 -5.71 0.21
C GLY A 48 -4.16 -5.38 1.67
N LEU A 49 -3.80 -4.19 2.12
CA LEU A 49 -4.12 -3.71 3.46
C LEU A 49 -5.64 -3.57 3.67
N SER A 50 -6.36 -3.03 2.68
CA SER A 50 -7.83 -2.96 2.71
C SER A 50 -8.47 -4.35 2.75
N ALA A 51 -7.93 -5.29 1.96
CA ALA A 51 -8.41 -6.67 1.97
C ALA A 51 -8.19 -7.34 3.33
N ALA A 52 -7.00 -7.22 3.91
CA ALA A 52 -6.69 -7.76 5.23
C ALA A 52 -7.63 -7.20 6.31
N PHE A 53 -7.87 -5.88 6.28
CA PHE A 53 -8.82 -5.21 7.17
C PHE A 53 -10.23 -5.79 7.05
N GLN A 54 -10.77 -5.91 5.83
CA GLN A 54 -12.12 -6.41 5.61
C GLN A 54 -12.25 -7.89 5.96
N LEU A 55 -11.28 -8.72 5.57
CA LEU A 55 -11.23 -10.13 5.90
C LEU A 55 -11.25 -10.33 7.42
N ARG A 56 -10.44 -9.56 8.15
CA ARG A 56 -10.42 -9.67 9.61
C ARG A 56 -11.73 -9.22 10.27
N LYS A 57 -12.39 -8.21 9.73
CA LYS A 57 -13.74 -7.81 10.17
C LYS A 57 -14.80 -8.87 9.89
N MET A 58 -14.59 -9.70 8.88
CA MET A 58 -15.45 -10.84 8.55
C MET A 58 -15.09 -12.12 9.34
N GLY A 59 -13.98 -12.12 10.07
CA GLY A 59 -13.53 -13.25 10.89
C GLY A 59 -12.46 -14.11 10.24
N TYR A 60 -11.93 -13.75 9.09
CA TYR A 60 -10.87 -14.51 8.43
C TYR A 60 -9.48 -14.04 8.88
N ALA A 61 -8.59 -14.99 9.13
CA ALA A 61 -7.17 -14.72 9.27
C ALA A 61 -6.54 -14.57 7.87
N SER A 62 -5.52 -13.73 7.77
CA SER A 62 -4.80 -13.54 6.50
C SER A 62 -3.29 -13.41 6.71
N THR A 63 -2.53 -13.71 5.65
CA THR A 63 -1.09 -13.48 5.60
C THR A 63 -0.79 -12.59 4.39
N ILE A 64 -0.15 -11.45 4.62
CA ILE A 64 0.30 -10.53 3.57
C ILE A 64 1.74 -10.90 3.20
N PHE A 65 1.96 -11.24 1.94
CA PHE A 65 3.29 -11.43 1.36
C PHE A 65 3.69 -10.15 0.63
N GLU A 66 4.79 -9.52 1.05
CA GLU A 66 5.30 -8.30 0.44
C GLU A 66 6.75 -8.48 0.01
N GLU A 67 7.06 -8.14 -1.24
CA GLU A 67 8.42 -8.26 -1.79
C GLU A 67 9.38 -7.23 -1.23
N ARG A 68 8.88 -6.14 -0.68
CA ARG A 68 9.66 -5.01 -0.16
C ARG A 68 9.84 -5.11 1.36
N GLU A 69 10.68 -4.22 1.87
CA GLU A 69 10.99 -4.13 3.30
C GLU A 69 9.86 -3.58 4.16
N ASP A 70 8.91 -2.83 3.53
CA ASP A 70 7.81 -2.18 4.22
C ASP A 70 6.49 -2.32 3.48
N LEU A 71 5.38 -2.33 4.25
CA LEU A 71 4.04 -2.22 3.72
C LEU A 71 3.71 -0.80 3.27
N GLY A 72 2.65 -0.68 2.46
CA GLY A 72 2.12 0.61 1.99
C GLY A 72 2.17 0.78 0.47
N GLY A 73 2.95 -0.03 -0.24
CA GLY A 73 2.98 -0.03 -1.70
C GLY A 73 3.19 1.36 -2.31
N MET A 74 2.35 1.77 -3.26
CA MET A 74 2.49 3.06 -3.93
C MET A 74 2.31 4.27 -3.00
N MET A 75 1.61 4.13 -1.87
CA MET A 75 1.50 5.21 -0.87
C MET A 75 2.85 5.49 -0.21
N ARG A 76 3.70 4.46 -0.05
CA ARG A 76 5.05 4.59 0.51
C ARG A 76 6.09 4.92 -0.56
N TYR A 77 6.09 4.18 -1.64
CA TYR A 77 7.17 4.18 -2.63
C TYR A 77 6.91 5.10 -3.83
N GLY A 78 5.67 5.57 -4.03
CA GLY A 78 5.31 6.45 -5.14
C GLY A 78 4.89 7.85 -4.70
N ILE A 79 4.26 8.02 -3.52
CA ILE A 79 3.86 9.33 -3.02
C ILE A 79 4.98 9.91 -2.14
N PRO A 80 5.52 11.10 -2.47
CA PRO A 80 6.55 11.74 -1.64
C PRO A 80 6.10 11.99 -0.19
N ASN A 81 7.04 11.89 0.75
CA ASN A 81 6.77 12.02 2.19
C ASN A 81 6.19 13.38 2.61
N TYR A 82 6.48 14.46 1.86
CA TYR A 82 5.89 15.77 2.13
C TYR A 82 4.39 15.84 1.78
N ARG A 83 3.85 14.86 1.03
CA ARG A 83 2.41 14.73 0.75
C ARG A 83 1.73 13.71 1.66
N THR A 84 2.41 12.63 1.98
CA THR A 84 1.95 11.59 2.91
C THR A 84 3.07 11.30 3.90
N PRO A 85 3.08 11.96 5.07
CA PRO A 85 4.09 11.72 6.10
C PRO A 85 4.15 10.23 6.48
N ARG A 86 5.36 9.72 6.65
CA ARG A 86 5.56 8.27 6.86
C ARG A 86 5.06 7.79 8.22
N ASP A 87 5.17 8.62 9.24
CA ASP A 87 4.64 8.38 10.58
C ASP A 87 3.12 8.19 10.58
N ILE A 88 2.38 8.99 9.79
CA ILE A 88 0.93 8.84 9.61
C ILE A 88 0.60 7.55 8.86
N LEU A 89 1.33 7.26 7.77
CA LEU A 89 1.14 6.02 7.01
C LEU A 89 1.40 4.80 7.88
N ASP A 90 2.51 4.80 8.62
CA ASP A 90 2.89 3.70 9.51
C ASP A 90 1.86 3.48 10.63
N ALA A 91 1.34 4.56 11.18
CA ALA A 91 0.31 4.49 12.19
C ALA A 91 -1.01 3.91 11.65
N GLU A 92 -1.43 4.29 10.45
CA GLU A 92 -2.62 3.71 9.81
C GLU A 92 -2.43 2.22 9.48
N ILE A 93 -1.26 1.84 8.95
CA ILE A 93 -0.93 0.43 8.71
C ILE A 93 -0.98 -0.34 10.04
N LYS A 94 -0.35 0.20 11.09
CA LYS A 94 -0.35 -0.42 12.41
C LYS A 94 -1.76 -0.62 12.96
N ARG A 95 -2.67 0.35 12.79
CA ARG A 95 -4.07 0.22 13.23
C ARG A 95 -4.79 -0.95 12.54
N ILE A 96 -4.48 -1.21 11.26
CA ILE A 96 -5.01 -2.37 10.53
C ILE A 96 -4.44 -3.66 11.12
N LEU A 97 -3.13 -3.73 11.32
CA LEU A 97 -2.47 -4.92 11.87
C LEU A 97 -2.87 -5.19 13.34
N ASP A 98 -3.16 -4.15 14.12
CA ASP A 98 -3.62 -4.25 15.51
C ASP A 98 -5.01 -4.91 15.63
N LEU A 99 -5.75 -5.15 14.54
CA LEU A 99 -6.93 -6.01 14.51
C LEU A 99 -6.61 -7.46 14.91
N GLY A 100 -5.35 -7.87 14.82
CA GLY A 100 -4.86 -9.22 15.09
C GLY A 100 -5.15 -10.19 13.95
N ASP A 101 -4.50 -11.34 13.98
CA ASP A 101 -4.65 -12.43 13.02
C ASP A 101 -4.41 -12.03 11.55
N ILE A 102 -3.57 -11.01 11.37
CA ILE A 102 -3.01 -10.57 10.08
C ILE A 102 -1.49 -10.74 10.19
N GLU A 103 -0.99 -11.78 9.56
CA GLU A 103 0.44 -12.07 9.50
C GLU A 103 1.09 -11.27 8.35
N VAL A 104 2.35 -10.87 8.51
CA VAL A 104 3.09 -10.13 7.48
C VAL A 104 4.43 -10.80 7.22
N ILE A 105 4.70 -11.11 5.97
CA ILE A 105 5.95 -11.68 5.48
C ILE A 105 6.57 -10.70 4.49
N LEU A 106 7.59 -9.97 4.95
CA LEU A 106 8.31 -8.97 4.17
C LEU A 106 9.52 -9.56 3.45
N ASN A 107 10.02 -8.83 2.44
CA ASN A 107 11.20 -9.21 1.66
C ASN A 107 11.07 -10.58 0.98
N LYS A 108 9.86 -10.95 0.60
CA LYS A 108 9.55 -12.22 -0.06
C LYS A 108 8.63 -12.01 -1.26
N ARG A 109 9.14 -12.33 -2.44
CA ARG A 109 8.38 -12.30 -3.68
C ARG A 109 7.82 -13.68 -3.99
N VAL A 110 6.51 -13.82 -3.95
CA VAL A 110 5.81 -15.03 -4.42
C VAL A 110 6.04 -15.23 -5.92
N GLY A 111 6.33 -16.47 -6.31
CA GLY A 111 6.76 -16.82 -7.65
C GLY A 111 8.27 -16.70 -7.89
N LYS A 112 9.04 -16.21 -6.88
CA LYS A 112 10.51 -16.17 -6.96
C LYS A 112 11.16 -16.73 -5.68
N ASP A 113 10.85 -16.17 -4.53
CA ASP A 113 11.43 -16.55 -3.24
C ASP A 113 10.57 -17.60 -2.51
N ILE A 114 9.28 -17.64 -2.84
CA ILE A 114 8.30 -18.62 -2.37
C ILE A 114 7.59 -19.14 -3.63
N PRO A 115 7.59 -20.46 -3.87
CA PRO A 115 6.84 -21.05 -4.98
C PRO A 115 5.34 -20.74 -4.85
N MET A 116 4.65 -20.53 -5.98
CA MET A 116 3.22 -20.25 -5.96
C MET A 116 2.43 -21.44 -5.44
N GLU A 117 2.82 -22.63 -5.79
CA GLU A 117 2.23 -23.90 -5.37
C GLU A 117 2.23 -24.04 -3.83
N GLU A 118 3.31 -23.59 -3.17
CA GLU A 118 3.41 -23.60 -1.70
C GLU A 118 2.35 -22.68 -1.06
N VAL A 119 2.07 -21.54 -1.68
CA VAL A 119 1.05 -20.61 -1.20
C VAL A 119 -0.35 -21.18 -1.46
N GLU A 120 -0.59 -21.75 -2.66
CA GLU A 120 -1.88 -22.36 -3.00
C GLU A 120 -2.22 -23.56 -2.11
N ASP A 121 -1.23 -24.35 -1.74
CA ASP A 121 -1.42 -25.51 -0.85
C ASP A 121 -1.65 -25.12 0.63
N ALA A 122 -1.12 -23.96 1.06
CA ALA A 122 -1.16 -23.55 2.45
C ALA A 122 -2.36 -22.66 2.84
N TYR A 123 -3.09 -22.13 1.86
CA TYR A 123 -4.20 -21.20 2.08
C TYR A 123 -5.45 -21.62 1.30
N ASP A 124 -6.61 -21.32 1.87
CA ASP A 124 -7.91 -21.63 1.24
C ASP A 124 -8.24 -20.70 0.06
N ALA A 125 -7.64 -19.51 0.03
CA ALA A 125 -7.76 -18.55 -1.07
C ALA A 125 -6.53 -17.68 -1.21
N VAL A 126 -6.25 -17.24 -2.44
CA VAL A 126 -5.15 -16.32 -2.77
C VAL A 126 -5.71 -15.09 -3.45
N LEU A 127 -5.38 -13.91 -2.91
CA LEU A 127 -5.77 -12.62 -3.45
C LEU A 127 -4.56 -11.88 -4.00
N TRP A 128 -4.58 -11.54 -5.29
CA TRP A 128 -3.52 -10.79 -5.95
C TRP A 128 -3.76 -9.28 -5.85
N THR A 129 -2.84 -8.58 -5.18
CA THR A 129 -2.88 -7.13 -4.97
C THR A 129 -1.53 -6.47 -5.28
N ILE A 130 -0.85 -6.98 -6.32
CA ILE A 130 0.52 -6.63 -6.69
C ILE A 130 0.70 -5.21 -7.23
N GLY A 131 -0.37 -4.51 -7.59
CA GLY A 131 -0.35 -3.15 -8.11
C GLY A 131 0.21 -3.03 -9.54
N CYS A 132 0.53 -1.80 -9.94
CA CYS A 132 1.07 -1.45 -11.26
C CYS A 132 2.37 -0.68 -11.11
N TRP A 133 3.51 -1.38 -11.18
CA TRP A 133 4.84 -0.80 -10.98
C TRP A 133 5.55 -0.40 -12.27
N ASN A 134 5.07 -0.86 -13.41
CA ASN A 134 5.66 -0.57 -14.71
C ASN A 134 4.99 0.64 -15.35
N GLY A 135 5.76 1.71 -15.58
CA GLY A 135 5.33 2.85 -16.38
C GLY A 135 5.20 2.45 -17.85
N LYS A 136 4.23 3.03 -18.56
CA LYS A 136 4.15 2.90 -20.02
C LYS A 136 5.15 3.85 -20.66
N ALA A 137 6.02 3.31 -21.53
CA ALA A 137 6.87 4.13 -22.38
C ALA A 137 6.03 4.82 -23.46
N LEU A 138 6.38 6.06 -23.80
CA LEU A 138 5.82 6.74 -24.97
C LEU A 138 6.49 6.21 -26.22
N PRO A 139 5.74 5.92 -27.31
CA PRO A 139 6.32 5.43 -28.58
C PRO A 139 6.87 6.60 -29.40
N ILE A 140 7.85 7.30 -28.85
CA ILE A 140 8.54 8.43 -29.49
C ILE A 140 10.03 8.17 -29.51
N GLU A 141 10.71 8.70 -30.53
CA GLU A 141 12.17 8.61 -30.66
C GLU A 141 12.87 9.22 -29.44
N GLY A 142 13.86 8.53 -28.88
CA GLY A 142 14.62 8.97 -27.70
C GLY A 142 13.97 8.68 -26.35
N SER A 143 12.79 8.06 -26.30
CA SER A 143 12.13 7.70 -25.03
C SER A 143 12.88 6.62 -24.24
N ASP A 144 13.82 5.92 -24.87
CA ASP A 144 14.71 4.92 -24.30
C ASP A 144 16.10 5.46 -23.93
N ALA A 145 16.32 6.77 -24.04
CA ALA A 145 17.58 7.39 -23.66
C ALA A 145 17.84 7.21 -22.15
N GLU A 146 19.12 7.09 -21.77
CA GLU A 146 19.57 6.82 -20.40
C GLU A 146 19.01 7.82 -19.34
N ASN A 147 18.74 9.05 -19.75
CA ASN A 147 18.17 10.10 -18.91
C ASN A 147 16.64 10.17 -18.94
N CYS A 148 15.98 9.28 -19.68
CA CYS A 148 14.53 9.18 -19.72
C CYS A 148 14.05 8.16 -18.69
N LEU A 149 13.31 8.63 -17.67
CA LEU A 149 12.75 7.80 -16.61
C LEU A 149 11.23 7.80 -16.68
N SER A 150 10.61 6.65 -16.39
CA SER A 150 9.17 6.66 -16.15
C SER A 150 8.86 7.41 -14.85
N GLY A 151 7.70 8.06 -14.78
CA GLY A 151 7.29 8.78 -13.57
C GLY A 151 7.25 7.88 -12.32
N VAL A 152 6.88 6.62 -12.47
CA VAL A 152 6.89 5.63 -11.37
C VAL A 152 8.32 5.37 -10.90
N ALA A 153 9.25 5.10 -11.81
CA ALA A 153 10.66 4.85 -11.47
C ALA A 153 11.31 6.08 -10.82
N PHE A 154 11.00 7.28 -11.31
CA PHE A 154 11.47 8.53 -10.73
C PHE A 154 10.96 8.70 -9.28
N LEU A 155 9.65 8.56 -9.07
CA LEU A 155 9.03 8.72 -7.74
C LEU A 155 9.53 7.66 -6.76
N GLU A 156 9.69 6.42 -7.19
CA GLU A 156 10.25 5.35 -6.37
C GLU A 156 11.68 5.67 -5.93
N ALA A 157 12.55 6.07 -6.88
CA ALA A 157 13.92 6.46 -6.58
C ALA A 157 13.98 7.67 -5.64
N PHE A 158 13.07 8.65 -5.81
CA PHE A 158 12.96 9.80 -4.93
C PHE A 158 12.54 9.40 -3.52
N CYS A 159 11.47 8.61 -3.37
CA CYS A 159 10.93 8.18 -2.07
C CYS A 159 11.94 7.33 -1.27
N GLN A 160 12.81 6.61 -1.97
CA GLN A 160 13.87 5.79 -1.35
C GLN A 160 15.20 6.54 -1.16
N GLY A 161 15.26 7.85 -1.45
CA GLY A 161 16.49 8.66 -1.33
C GLY A 161 17.61 8.25 -2.31
N ARG A 162 17.29 7.45 -3.33
CA ARG A 162 18.26 6.99 -4.34
C ARG A 162 18.45 7.97 -5.50
N LEU A 163 17.53 8.92 -5.63
CA LEU A 163 17.60 9.92 -6.70
C LEU A 163 18.58 11.02 -6.32
N LYS A 164 19.69 11.08 -7.04
CA LYS A 164 20.64 12.19 -6.96
C LYS A 164 20.35 13.16 -8.10
N VAL A 165 19.58 14.18 -7.85
CA VAL A 165 19.42 15.29 -8.80
C VAL A 165 20.64 16.18 -8.69
N GLY A 166 21.54 16.09 -9.64
CA GLY A 166 22.68 17.01 -9.74
C GLY A 166 22.24 18.40 -10.22
N SER A 167 23.21 19.35 -10.28
CA SER A 167 23.00 20.72 -10.77
C SER A 167 22.71 20.81 -12.30
N LYS A 168 22.40 19.71 -12.95
CA LYS A 168 22.04 19.69 -14.38
C LYS A 168 20.59 20.19 -14.55
N LYS A 169 20.37 21.03 -15.56
CA LYS A 169 19.02 21.41 -15.97
C LYS A 169 18.22 20.16 -16.33
N VAL A 170 17.04 20.05 -15.77
CA VAL A 170 16.01 19.09 -16.13
C VAL A 170 15.27 19.62 -17.34
#